data_b47e92fd666a2f1b151a30d335485ddb
#
_entry.id   b47e92fd666a2f1b151a30d335485ddb
#
_cell.length_a   1.000
_cell.length_b   1.000
_cell.length_c   1.000
_cell.angle_alpha   90.00
_cell.angle_beta   90.00
_cell.angle_gamma   90.00
#
_symmetry.space_group_name_H-M   'P 1'
#
loop_
_entity.id
_entity.type
_entity.pdbx_description
1 polymer ?
#
loop_
_entity_poly.entity_id
_entity_poly.type
_entity_poly.pdbx_seq_one_letter_code
_entity_poly.pdbx_strand_id
1 'polypeptide(L)'
;MSRNEQHLLHIGYPKTGTTWFQSNYYPNVLGIRYIERPKVFASIIEPDIFSYIPANVQQEFDVDNNRIVICEELLLGGIDIGYGNGSYIKEMALRLKGTFPNARVLILVRNQVDMIASWYYQYIRTGGTYSVNRFLFRRNMYNLFYKEYDLFSFKILEYDKIIDLYASIFGVENVDVKVYEDFASNRLGFMQQFAADYGFSFQGDIEKSVCITNNQRHRKGTMRLAKVLNFFSVRNHVFKRYILNIPFLFV
;
A
#
# COMPACT_ATOMS: atom_id res chain seq x y z
N MET A 1 16.72 -21.44 9.07
CA MET A 1 15.31 -21.27 8.64
C MET A 1 15.33 -21.39 7.13
N SER A 2 14.55 -22.28 6.53
CA SER A 2 14.45 -22.34 5.07
C SER A 2 13.76 -21.08 4.55
N ARG A 3 14.02 -20.72 3.28
CA ARG A 3 13.41 -19.51 2.68
C ARG A 3 11.88 -19.51 2.74
N ASN A 4 11.28 -20.70 2.76
CA ASN A 4 9.83 -20.88 2.84
C ASN A 4 9.27 -20.81 4.27
N GLU A 5 10.11 -20.72 5.29
CA GLU A 5 9.70 -20.56 6.70
C GLU A 5 9.83 -19.12 7.19
N GLN A 6 10.50 -18.25 6.42
CA GLN A 6 10.64 -16.83 6.78
C GLN A 6 9.29 -16.11 6.84
N HIS A 7 9.21 -15.09 7.71
CA HIS A 7 8.08 -14.15 7.71
C HIS A 7 7.97 -13.47 6.35
N LEU A 8 6.77 -13.05 5.97
CA LEU A 8 6.54 -12.33 4.72
C LEU A 8 5.93 -10.95 5.00
N LEU A 9 6.61 -9.92 4.54
CA LEU A 9 6.19 -8.53 4.62
C LEU A 9 5.82 -8.05 3.21
N HIS A 10 4.53 -8.11 2.86
CA HIS A 10 3.98 -7.58 1.61
C HIS A 10 3.68 -6.09 1.80
N ILE A 11 4.64 -5.25 1.46
CA ILE A 11 4.64 -3.81 1.79
C ILE A 11 4.06 -2.89 0.71
N GLY A 12 3.51 -3.42 -0.34
CA GLY A 12 2.90 -2.60 -1.42
C GLY A 12 3.53 -2.91 -2.76
N TYR A 13 3.38 -2.06 -3.75
CA TYR A 13 2.90 -0.65 -3.68
C TYR A 13 1.39 -0.53 -3.47
N PRO A 14 0.89 0.68 -3.07
CA PRO A 14 -0.54 0.97 -3.16
C PRO A 14 -1.05 0.75 -4.58
N LYS A 15 -2.31 0.33 -4.73
CA LYS A 15 -2.92 0.07 -6.05
C LYS A 15 -2.38 -1.12 -6.83
N THR A 16 -1.73 -2.04 -6.16
CA THR A 16 -1.25 -3.32 -6.72
C THR A 16 -2.06 -4.52 -6.23
N GLY A 17 -3.29 -4.30 -5.76
CA GLY A 17 -4.19 -5.36 -5.35
C GLY A 17 -4.08 -5.80 -3.89
N THR A 18 -3.37 -5.06 -3.03
CA THR A 18 -3.21 -5.35 -1.59
C THR A 18 -4.52 -5.69 -0.90
N THR A 19 -5.60 -4.94 -1.15
CA THR A 19 -6.94 -5.22 -0.61
C THR A 19 -7.43 -6.64 -0.96
N TRP A 20 -7.12 -7.13 -2.17
CA TRP A 20 -7.52 -8.48 -2.56
C TRP A 20 -6.74 -9.53 -1.76
N PHE A 21 -5.42 -9.35 -1.60
CA PHE A 21 -4.59 -10.22 -0.78
C PHE A 21 -5.04 -10.23 0.68
N GLN A 22 -5.36 -9.06 1.23
CA GLN A 22 -5.82 -8.88 2.61
C GLN A 22 -7.16 -9.59 2.88
N SER A 23 -8.10 -9.54 1.93
CA SER A 23 -9.46 -10.02 2.15
C SER A 23 -9.69 -11.45 1.65
N ASN A 24 -8.97 -11.90 0.61
CA ASN A 24 -9.31 -13.15 -0.08
C ASN A 24 -8.17 -14.18 -0.05
N TYR A 25 -6.94 -13.79 0.21
CA TYR A 25 -5.82 -14.73 0.14
C TYR A 25 -5.22 -15.05 1.50
N TYR A 26 -4.55 -14.08 2.14
CA TYR A 26 -3.80 -14.35 3.37
C TYR A 26 -4.63 -14.89 4.53
N PRO A 27 -5.90 -14.49 4.73
CA PRO A 27 -6.75 -15.07 5.78
C PRO A 27 -7.04 -16.57 5.60
N ASN A 28 -6.86 -17.10 4.38
CA ASN A 28 -7.11 -18.50 4.04
C ASN A 28 -5.83 -19.32 3.84
N VAL A 29 -4.65 -18.75 4.11
CA VAL A 29 -3.37 -19.47 4.04
C VAL A 29 -3.16 -20.25 5.33
N LEU A 30 -2.83 -21.53 5.21
CA LEU A 30 -2.56 -22.42 6.34
C LEU A 30 -1.11 -22.30 6.84
N GLY A 31 -0.89 -22.56 8.11
CA GLY A 31 0.43 -22.58 8.71
C GLY A 31 1.11 -21.22 8.86
N ILE A 32 0.34 -20.14 8.77
CA ILE A 32 0.80 -18.78 9.03
C ILE A 32 -0.06 -18.09 10.08
N ARG A 33 0.49 -17.05 10.69
CA ARG A 33 -0.27 -16.07 11.45
C ARG A 33 -0.35 -14.78 10.63
N TYR A 34 -1.48 -14.59 9.96
CA TYR A 34 -1.77 -13.35 9.24
C TYR A 34 -2.13 -12.24 10.24
N ILE A 35 -1.42 -11.12 10.19
CA ILE A 35 -1.72 -9.95 11.03
C ILE A 35 -2.61 -8.99 10.25
N GLU A 36 -3.81 -8.80 10.76
CA GLU A 36 -4.80 -7.92 10.14
C GLU A 36 -4.39 -6.44 10.20
N ARG A 37 -4.87 -5.68 9.23
CA ARG A 37 -4.56 -4.27 9.04
C ARG A 37 -4.71 -3.40 10.30
N PRO A 38 -5.81 -3.45 11.09
CA PRO A 38 -5.94 -2.62 12.29
C PRO A 38 -4.81 -2.84 13.30
N LYS A 39 -4.38 -4.08 13.44
CA LYS A 39 -3.30 -4.44 14.35
C LYS A 39 -1.93 -3.96 13.83
N VAL A 40 -1.67 -4.07 12.53
CA VAL A 40 -0.46 -3.52 11.89
C VAL A 40 -0.39 -2.00 12.09
N PHE A 41 -1.51 -1.30 11.96
CA PHE A 41 -1.59 0.14 12.21
C PHE A 41 -1.21 0.47 13.64
N ALA A 42 -1.92 -0.09 14.61
CA ALA A 42 -1.73 0.22 16.03
C ALA A 42 -0.30 -0.11 16.53
N SER A 43 0.30 -1.20 16.01
CA SER A 43 1.56 -1.72 16.57
C SER A 43 2.80 -1.27 15.80
N ILE A 44 2.69 -0.98 14.49
CA ILE A 44 3.87 -0.66 13.65
C ILE A 44 3.81 0.76 13.06
N ILE A 45 2.64 1.19 12.58
CA ILE A 45 2.54 2.42 11.77
C ILE A 45 2.30 3.65 12.66
N GLU A 46 1.33 3.60 13.56
CA GLU A 46 0.93 4.73 14.42
C GLU A 46 1.93 5.12 15.50
N PRO A 47 2.68 4.19 16.14
CA PRO A 47 3.61 4.57 17.18
C PRO A 47 4.65 5.58 16.67
N ASP A 48 4.90 6.64 17.44
CA ASP A 48 5.96 7.59 17.15
C ASP A 48 7.36 6.97 17.37
N ILE A 49 8.41 7.71 17.01
CA ILE A 49 9.78 7.21 17.06
C ILE A 49 10.29 6.89 18.47
N PHE A 50 9.65 7.42 19.51
CA PHE A 50 10.04 7.19 20.91
C PHE A 50 9.28 6.04 21.54
N SER A 51 8.05 5.79 21.09
CA SER A 51 7.17 4.74 21.61
C SER A 51 7.31 3.40 20.86
N TYR A 52 7.88 3.40 19.64
CA TYR A 52 8.06 2.17 18.88
C TYR A 52 9.20 1.31 19.43
N ILE A 53 8.88 0.15 19.96
CA ILE A 53 9.84 -0.83 20.48
C ILE A 53 9.66 -2.16 19.74
N PRO A 54 10.62 -2.59 18.89
CA PRO A 54 10.49 -3.83 18.13
C PRO A 54 10.17 -5.07 18.97
N ALA A 55 10.77 -5.21 20.15
CA ALA A 55 10.53 -6.34 21.05
C ALA A 55 9.07 -6.45 21.52
N ASN A 56 8.38 -5.32 21.75
CA ASN A 56 6.97 -5.33 22.13
C ASN A 56 6.11 -5.87 20.98
N VAL A 57 6.41 -5.47 19.74
CA VAL A 57 5.71 -5.96 18.54
C VAL A 57 6.00 -7.44 18.30
N GLN A 58 7.25 -7.88 18.51
CA GLN A 58 7.63 -9.29 18.42
C GLN A 58 6.83 -10.14 19.43
N GLN A 59 6.74 -9.69 20.66
CA GLN A 59 5.96 -10.37 21.71
C GLN A 59 4.47 -10.38 21.38
N GLU A 60 3.90 -9.24 20.96
CA GLU A 60 2.49 -9.10 20.64
C GLU A 60 2.07 -9.98 19.45
N PHE A 61 2.92 -10.09 18.44
CA PHE A 61 2.68 -10.91 17.27
C PHE A 61 3.13 -12.36 17.44
N ASP A 62 3.79 -12.66 18.57
CA ASP A 62 4.33 -14.00 18.85
C ASP A 62 5.23 -14.51 17.70
N VAL A 63 6.18 -13.66 17.34
CA VAL A 63 7.04 -13.82 16.14
C VAL A 63 7.89 -15.08 16.23
N ASP A 64 8.36 -15.45 17.43
CA ASP A 64 9.23 -16.61 17.64
C ASP A 64 8.52 -17.95 17.39
N ASN A 65 7.22 -18.01 17.63
CA ASN A 65 6.43 -19.25 17.54
C ASN A 65 5.61 -19.34 16.24
N ASN A 66 5.52 -18.27 15.46
CA ASN A 66 4.67 -18.23 14.29
C ASN A 66 5.39 -17.71 13.06
N ARG A 67 5.05 -18.24 11.92
CA ARG A 67 5.37 -17.62 10.64
C ARG A 67 4.41 -16.46 10.38
N ILE A 68 4.90 -15.24 10.55
CA ILE A 68 4.10 -14.03 10.41
C ILE A 68 3.98 -13.64 8.93
N VAL A 69 2.77 -13.26 8.53
CA VAL A 69 2.51 -12.59 7.25
C VAL A 69 1.79 -11.27 7.50
N ILE A 70 2.31 -10.21 6.93
CA ILE A 70 1.71 -8.88 6.94
C ILE A 70 1.51 -8.43 5.49
N CYS A 71 0.34 -7.82 5.21
CA CYS A 71 0.07 -7.18 3.92
C CYS A 71 -0.51 -5.80 4.17
N GLU A 72 0.30 -4.75 3.99
CA GLU A 72 -0.12 -3.38 4.22
C GLU A 72 0.75 -2.40 3.41
N GLU A 73 0.12 -1.64 2.51
CA GLU A 73 0.80 -0.69 1.62
C GLU A 73 1.41 0.53 2.33
N LEU A 74 0.91 0.91 3.50
CA LEU A 74 1.48 2.01 4.28
C LEU A 74 2.81 1.66 4.94
N LEU A 75 3.16 0.38 5.02
CA LEU A 75 4.50 -0.06 5.42
C LEU A 75 5.60 0.39 4.44
N LEU A 76 5.23 0.83 3.24
CA LEU A 76 6.15 1.50 2.31
C LEU A 76 6.39 2.98 2.69
N GLY A 77 6.05 3.39 3.90
CA GLY A 77 6.35 4.72 4.42
C GLY A 77 5.38 5.81 3.98
N GLY A 78 4.10 5.45 3.78
CA GLY A 78 3.06 6.42 3.51
C GLY A 78 3.25 7.19 2.20
N ILE A 79 3.56 6.49 1.12
CA ILE A 79 3.71 7.07 -0.23
C ILE A 79 2.37 7.51 -0.85
N ASP A 80 1.28 7.35 -0.12
CA ASP A 80 -0.05 7.79 -0.54
C ASP A 80 -0.16 9.32 -0.63
N ILE A 81 -1.20 9.75 -1.34
CA ILE A 81 -1.48 11.15 -1.64
C ILE A 81 -1.45 12.02 -0.38
N GLY A 82 -0.48 12.93 -0.31
CA GLY A 82 -0.38 13.92 0.76
C GLY A 82 0.32 13.44 2.05
N TYR A 83 0.77 12.21 2.13
CA TYR A 83 1.48 11.67 3.30
C TYR A 83 3.00 11.67 3.10
N GLY A 84 3.60 12.86 3.06
CA GLY A 84 5.06 13.01 3.16
C GLY A 84 5.89 12.52 1.96
N ASN A 85 5.25 12.10 0.85
CA ASN A 85 5.94 11.72 -0.41
C ASN A 85 7.11 10.73 -0.22
N GLY A 86 6.92 9.73 0.64
CA GLY A 86 7.95 8.73 0.91
C GLY A 86 9.01 9.14 1.95
N SER A 87 8.81 10.23 2.69
CA SER A 87 9.76 10.68 3.73
C SER A 87 10.00 9.62 4.82
N TYR A 88 9.04 8.76 5.07
CA TYR A 88 9.10 7.73 6.12
C TYR A 88 9.54 6.34 5.62
N ILE A 89 9.89 6.19 4.33
CA ILE A 89 10.24 4.88 3.75
C ILE A 89 11.38 4.22 4.52
N LYS A 90 12.46 4.97 4.76
CA LYS A 90 13.64 4.43 5.44
C LYS A 90 13.35 4.08 6.90
N GLU A 91 12.62 4.93 7.61
CA GLU A 91 12.23 4.66 8.99
C GLU A 91 11.39 3.40 9.08
N MET A 92 10.38 3.28 8.22
CA MET A 92 9.52 2.09 8.18
C MET A 92 10.31 0.82 7.86
N ALA A 93 11.23 0.88 6.89
CA ALA A 93 12.11 -0.25 6.58
C ALA A 93 12.97 -0.67 7.79
N LEU A 94 13.47 0.29 8.58
CA LEU A 94 14.24 0.02 9.79
C LEU A 94 13.37 -0.56 10.92
N ARG A 95 12.14 -0.07 11.11
CA ARG A 95 11.17 -0.65 12.04
C ARG A 95 10.91 -2.12 11.71
N LEU A 96 10.59 -2.38 10.44
CA LEU A 96 10.35 -3.74 9.96
C LEU A 96 11.57 -4.64 10.12
N LYS A 97 12.77 -4.15 9.83
CA LYS A 97 14.02 -4.90 10.04
C LYS A 97 14.27 -5.22 11.51
N GLY A 98 14.03 -4.26 12.40
CA GLY A 98 14.17 -4.45 13.85
C GLY A 98 13.19 -5.48 14.41
N THR A 99 11.97 -5.52 13.88
CA THR A 99 10.93 -6.47 14.32
C THR A 99 11.06 -7.84 13.67
N PHE A 100 11.42 -7.88 12.39
CA PHE A 100 11.48 -9.11 11.57
C PHE A 100 12.82 -9.21 10.85
N PRO A 101 13.92 -9.46 11.58
CA PRO A 101 15.28 -9.35 11.03
C PRO A 101 15.54 -10.29 9.83
N ASN A 102 14.86 -11.44 9.78
CA ASN A 102 15.02 -12.46 8.75
C ASN A 102 13.80 -12.58 7.81
N ALA A 103 12.98 -11.54 7.72
CA ALA A 103 11.80 -11.60 6.86
C ALA A 103 12.14 -11.46 5.38
N ARG A 104 11.28 -12.05 4.54
CA ARG A 104 11.21 -11.71 3.11
C ARG A 104 10.31 -10.50 2.94
N VAL A 105 10.74 -9.58 2.10
CA VAL A 105 9.99 -8.38 1.74
C VAL A 105 9.47 -8.55 0.32
N LEU A 106 8.15 -8.44 0.15
CA LEU A 106 7.50 -8.48 -1.15
C LEU A 106 7.05 -7.08 -1.57
N ILE A 107 7.50 -6.67 -2.74
CA ILE A 107 7.13 -5.40 -3.37
C ILE A 107 6.44 -5.72 -4.71
N LEU A 108 5.14 -5.42 -4.82
CA LEU A 108 4.44 -5.45 -6.10
C LEU A 108 4.57 -4.09 -6.78
N VAL A 109 5.20 -4.05 -7.92
CA VAL A 109 5.29 -2.85 -8.79
C VAL A 109 4.20 -2.88 -9.85
N ARG A 110 3.88 -1.71 -10.41
CA ARG A 110 2.85 -1.55 -11.43
C ARG A 110 3.33 -0.58 -12.51
N ASN A 111 2.81 -0.72 -13.74
CA ASN A 111 3.05 0.27 -14.78
C ASN A 111 2.83 1.69 -14.25
N GLN A 112 3.82 2.56 -14.42
CA GLN A 112 3.84 3.90 -13.81
C GLN A 112 2.67 4.77 -14.26
N VAL A 113 2.28 4.71 -15.54
CA VAL A 113 1.15 5.49 -16.09
C VAL A 113 -0.18 5.02 -15.46
N ASP A 114 -0.37 3.72 -15.36
CA ASP A 114 -1.56 3.13 -14.71
C ASP A 114 -1.59 3.39 -13.20
N MET A 115 -0.43 3.45 -12.56
CA MET A 115 -0.28 3.81 -11.16
C MET A 115 -0.72 5.25 -10.93
N ILE A 116 -0.19 6.20 -11.72
CA ILE A 116 -0.57 7.62 -11.69
C ILE A 116 -2.08 7.79 -11.89
N ALA A 117 -2.64 7.13 -12.91
CA ALA A 117 -4.07 7.17 -13.17
C ALA A 117 -4.88 6.65 -11.98
N SER A 118 -4.44 5.55 -11.37
CA SER A 118 -5.11 4.95 -10.20
C SER A 118 -5.07 5.87 -8.98
N TRP A 119 -3.97 6.55 -8.73
CA TRP A 119 -3.85 7.53 -7.65
C TRP A 119 -4.70 8.77 -7.89
N TYR A 120 -4.74 9.27 -9.12
CA TYR A 120 -5.63 10.39 -9.46
C TYR A 120 -7.10 10.01 -9.28
N TYR A 121 -7.50 8.78 -9.65
CA TYR A 121 -8.86 8.29 -9.38
C TYR A 121 -9.15 8.22 -7.89
N GLN A 122 -8.21 7.75 -7.08
CA GLN A 122 -8.38 7.75 -5.63
C GLN A 122 -8.53 9.17 -5.08
N TYR A 123 -7.69 10.10 -5.53
CA TYR A 123 -7.78 11.51 -5.16
C TYR A 123 -9.19 12.09 -5.41
N ILE A 124 -9.79 11.81 -6.57
CA ILE A 124 -11.16 12.25 -6.86
C ILE A 124 -12.18 11.53 -5.95
N ARG A 125 -12.06 10.22 -5.76
CA ARG A 125 -12.97 9.45 -4.88
C ARG A 125 -12.95 9.94 -3.43
N THR A 126 -11.84 10.41 -2.96
CA THR A 126 -11.70 10.95 -1.58
C THR A 126 -12.07 12.42 -1.47
N GLY A 127 -12.64 13.02 -2.51
CA GLY A 127 -13.14 14.38 -2.48
C GLY A 127 -12.29 15.42 -3.21
N GLY A 128 -11.28 15.01 -3.95
CA GLY A 128 -10.39 15.89 -4.70
C GLY A 128 -11.09 16.64 -5.83
N THR A 129 -10.64 17.87 -6.10
CA THR A 129 -11.24 18.78 -7.10
C THR A 129 -10.25 19.25 -8.17
N TYR A 130 -8.96 18.98 -8.03
CA TYR A 130 -7.96 19.47 -8.96
C TYR A 130 -7.97 18.72 -10.29
N SER A 131 -7.53 19.40 -11.36
CA SER A 131 -7.24 18.73 -12.64
C SER A 131 -6.04 17.80 -12.52
N VAL A 132 -5.88 16.89 -13.47
CA VAL A 132 -4.70 16.00 -13.54
C VAL A 132 -3.40 16.81 -13.50
N ASN A 133 -3.32 17.86 -14.32
CA ASN A 133 -2.14 18.72 -14.37
C ASN A 133 -1.83 19.34 -13.00
N ARG A 134 -2.85 19.85 -12.31
CA ARG A 134 -2.67 20.45 -10.98
C ARG A 134 -2.36 19.41 -9.90
N PHE A 135 -2.88 18.20 -10.02
CA PHE A 135 -2.57 17.08 -9.13
C PHE A 135 -1.10 16.68 -9.27
N LEU A 136 -0.59 16.58 -10.51
CA LEU A 136 0.77 16.11 -10.79
C LEU A 136 1.84 17.18 -10.60
N PHE A 137 1.52 18.44 -10.96
CA PHE A 137 2.51 19.52 -11.11
C PHE A 137 2.17 20.75 -10.27
N ARG A 138 1.49 20.56 -9.14
CA ARG A 138 1.21 21.67 -8.26
C ARG A 138 2.50 22.24 -7.70
N ARG A 139 2.88 23.41 -8.21
CA ARG A 139 3.92 24.24 -7.59
C ARG A 139 3.24 25.28 -6.71
N ASN A 140 3.57 25.28 -5.44
CA ASN A 140 3.21 26.38 -4.57
C ASN A 140 4.05 27.61 -4.91
N MET A 141 3.46 28.54 -5.65
CA MET A 141 4.12 29.80 -6.01
C MET A 141 3.96 30.91 -4.96
N TYR A 142 3.19 30.73 -3.90
CA TYR A 142 2.74 31.87 -3.09
C TYR A 142 2.96 31.78 -1.58
N ASN A 143 3.71 30.80 -1.06
CA ASN A 143 3.94 30.80 0.38
C ASN A 143 5.38 30.41 0.75
N LEU A 144 6.25 31.40 0.94
CA LEU A 144 7.61 31.26 1.46
C LEU A 144 7.65 30.66 2.87
N PHE A 145 6.54 30.70 3.62
CA PHE A 145 6.45 30.30 5.01
C PHE A 145 5.73 28.97 5.25
N TYR A 146 4.93 28.47 4.29
CA TYR A 146 4.24 27.21 4.39
C TYR A 146 4.63 26.33 3.20
N LYS A 147 5.51 25.37 3.45
CA LYS A 147 5.86 24.33 2.50
C LYS A 147 4.65 23.38 2.38
N GLU A 148 3.72 23.69 1.47
CA GLU A 148 2.69 22.71 1.13
C GLU A 148 3.37 21.55 0.42
N TYR A 149 3.13 20.34 0.91
CA TYR A 149 3.61 19.12 0.27
C TYR A 149 2.95 18.95 -1.09
N ASP A 150 3.70 18.51 -2.07
CA ASP A 150 3.17 18.14 -3.37
C ASP A 150 2.16 16.99 -3.18
N LEU A 151 1.02 17.07 -3.90
CA LEU A 151 0.02 16.00 -3.87
C LEU A 151 0.56 14.70 -4.49
N PHE A 152 1.53 14.82 -5.37
CA PHE A 152 2.14 13.72 -6.07
C PHE A 152 3.64 13.98 -6.27
N SER A 153 4.45 12.97 -6.03
CA SER A 153 5.87 13.00 -6.30
C SER A 153 6.27 11.90 -7.28
N PHE A 154 6.88 12.24 -8.40
CA PHE A 154 7.40 11.25 -9.33
C PHE A 154 8.51 10.38 -8.76
N LYS A 155 9.20 10.85 -7.71
CA LYS A 155 10.26 10.11 -7.02
C LYS A 155 9.79 8.80 -6.42
N ILE A 156 8.51 8.72 -6.03
CA ILE A 156 7.93 7.47 -5.50
C ILE A 156 7.72 6.40 -6.58
N LEU A 157 7.86 6.75 -7.85
CA LEU A 157 7.83 5.82 -8.98
C LEU A 157 9.23 5.36 -9.42
N GLU A 158 10.30 5.84 -8.78
CA GLU A 158 11.66 5.34 -8.95
C GLU A 158 11.77 4.01 -8.17
N TYR A 159 11.14 2.96 -8.69
CA TYR A 159 11.02 1.66 -8.03
C TYR A 159 12.37 1.05 -7.69
N ASP A 160 13.36 1.22 -8.57
CA ASP A 160 14.75 0.81 -8.40
C ASP A 160 15.31 1.33 -7.07
N LYS A 161 15.17 2.61 -6.77
CA LYS A 161 15.70 3.21 -5.54
C LYS A 161 15.07 2.65 -4.27
N ILE A 162 13.78 2.34 -4.32
CA ILE A 162 13.07 1.76 -3.17
C ILE A 162 13.48 0.29 -3.00
N ILE A 163 13.57 -0.46 -4.10
CA ILE A 163 14.04 -1.84 -4.09
C ILE A 163 15.47 -1.91 -3.55
N ASP A 164 16.37 -1.06 -4.02
CA ASP A 164 17.76 -0.97 -3.55
C ASP A 164 17.84 -0.62 -2.06
N LEU A 165 17.00 0.29 -1.58
CA LEU A 165 16.92 0.61 -0.15
C LEU A 165 16.54 -0.62 0.67
N TYR A 166 15.49 -1.34 0.30
CA TYR A 166 15.08 -2.55 1.02
C TYR A 166 16.11 -3.67 0.89
N ALA A 167 16.71 -3.85 -0.28
CA ALA A 167 17.80 -4.80 -0.50
C ALA A 167 19.02 -4.49 0.36
N SER A 168 19.39 -3.23 0.54
CA SER A 168 20.49 -2.82 1.42
C SER A 168 20.23 -3.11 2.91
N ILE A 169 18.96 -3.14 3.33
CA ILE A 169 18.57 -3.36 4.73
C ILE A 169 18.30 -4.84 5.01
N PHE A 170 17.60 -5.54 4.12
CA PHE A 170 17.16 -6.92 4.32
C PHE A 170 18.09 -7.97 3.69
N GLY A 171 18.94 -7.59 2.74
CA GLY A 171 19.67 -8.45 1.83
C GLY A 171 18.92 -8.64 0.52
N VAL A 172 19.65 -8.64 -0.62
CA VAL A 172 19.06 -8.75 -1.96
C VAL A 172 18.26 -10.06 -2.13
N GLU A 173 18.70 -11.14 -1.48
CA GLU A 173 18.07 -12.46 -1.49
C GLU A 173 16.71 -12.48 -0.76
N ASN A 174 16.44 -11.49 0.09
CA ASN A 174 15.22 -11.39 0.89
C ASN A 174 14.22 -10.35 0.33
N VAL A 175 14.53 -9.71 -0.80
CA VAL A 175 13.60 -8.77 -1.44
C VAL A 175 13.07 -9.36 -2.73
N ASP A 176 11.77 -9.64 -2.75
CA ASP A 176 11.08 -10.16 -3.92
C ASP A 176 10.29 -9.04 -4.61
N VAL A 177 10.45 -8.93 -5.90
CA VAL A 177 9.70 -7.98 -6.73
C VAL A 177 8.79 -8.76 -7.67
N LYS A 178 7.51 -8.42 -7.69
CA LYS A 178 6.51 -8.99 -8.62
C LYS A 178 5.76 -7.88 -9.33
N VAL A 179 5.27 -8.19 -10.51
CA VAL A 179 4.59 -7.22 -11.38
C VAL A 179 3.08 -7.41 -11.24
N TYR A 180 2.37 -6.31 -10.96
CA TYR A 180 0.91 -6.33 -10.80
C TYR A 180 0.18 -6.76 -12.08
N GLU A 181 0.71 -6.44 -13.24
CA GLU A 181 0.12 -6.79 -14.54
C GLU A 181 0.06 -8.32 -14.73
N ASP A 182 1.03 -9.07 -14.20
CA ASP A 182 1.01 -10.55 -14.23
C ASP A 182 -0.14 -11.07 -13.37
N PHE A 183 -0.31 -10.51 -12.17
CA PHE A 183 -1.47 -10.82 -11.31
C PHE A 183 -2.81 -10.44 -11.96
N ALA A 184 -2.86 -9.31 -12.67
CA ALA A 184 -4.09 -8.82 -13.27
C ALA A 184 -4.49 -9.60 -14.53
N SER A 185 -3.52 -10.07 -15.32
CA SER A 185 -3.75 -10.77 -16.59
C SER A 185 -4.06 -12.27 -16.42
N ASN A 186 -3.34 -12.93 -15.51
CA ASN A 186 -3.51 -14.36 -15.20
C ASN A 186 -3.46 -14.61 -13.70
N ARG A 187 -4.52 -14.21 -13.01
CA ARG A 187 -4.56 -14.28 -11.55
C ARG A 187 -4.37 -15.71 -11.02
N LEU A 188 -5.00 -16.70 -11.63
CA LEU A 188 -4.89 -18.08 -11.16
C LEU A 188 -3.44 -18.59 -11.27
N GLY A 189 -2.84 -18.47 -12.44
CA GLY A 189 -1.45 -18.89 -12.64
C GLY A 189 -0.47 -18.13 -11.76
N PHE A 190 -0.69 -16.81 -11.59
CA PHE A 190 0.10 -16.00 -10.67
C PHE A 190 -0.01 -16.52 -9.24
N MET A 191 -1.21 -16.84 -8.75
CA MET A 191 -1.41 -17.28 -7.37
C MET A 191 -0.90 -18.71 -7.12
N GLN A 192 -0.94 -19.57 -8.11
CA GLN A 192 -0.33 -20.90 -8.03
C GLN A 192 1.20 -20.78 -7.89
N GLN A 193 1.83 -19.96 -8.73
CA GLN A 193 3.26 -19.70 -8.63
C GLN A 193 3.62 -18.99 -7.32
N PHE A 194 2.80 -18.03 -6.89
CA PHE A 194 2.97 -17.32 -5.63
C PHE A 194 2.94 -18.28 -4.43
N ALA A 195 1.99 -19.20 -4.40
CA ALA A 195 1.91 -20.22 -3.36
C ALA A 195 3.17 -21.10 -3.33
N ALA A 196 3.67 -21.51 -4.49
CA ALA A 196 4.90 -22.29 -4.60
C ALA A 196 6.15 -21.50 -4.13
N ASP A 197 6.30 -20.23 -4.54
CA ASP A 197 7.44 -19.36 -4.20
C ASP A 197 7.56 -19.12 -2.69
N TYR A 198 6.43 -19.11 -1.99
CA TYR A 198 6.38 -18.86 -0.56
C TYR A 198 6.07 -20.10 0.28
N GLY A 199 5.87 -21.26 -0.34
CA GLY A 199 5.50 -22.49 0.37
C GLY A 199 4.17 -22.36 1.11
N PHE A 200 3.19 -21.68 0.51
CA PHE A 200 1.86 -21.51 1.09
C PHE A 200 0.94 -22.65 0.70
N SER A 201 0.22 -23.16 1.70
CA SER A 201 -0.93 -24.03 1.50
C SER A 201 -2.22 -23.24 1.75
N PHE A 202 -3.22 -23.45 0.93
CA PHE A 202 -4.45 -22.65 0.96
C PHE A 202 -5.62 -23.50 1.49
N GLN A 203 -6.43 -22.92 2.36
CA GLN A 203 -7.65 -23.56 2.85
C GLN A 203 -8.78 -23.39 1.85
N GLY A 204 -9.23 -24.49 1.26
CA GLY A 204 -10.33 -24.50 0.28
C GLY A 204 -9.84 -24.34 -1.17
N ASP A 205 -10.75 -23.91 -2.02
CA ASP A 205 -10.53 -23.81 -3.46
C ASP A 205 -10.00 -22.42 -3.84
N ILE A 206 -8.72 -22.37 -4.17
CA ILE A 206 -8.06 -21.12 -4.60
C ILE A 206 -8.71 -20.57 -5.89
N GLU A 207 -9.24 -21.42 -6.76
CA GLU A 207 -9.88 -21.00 -8.01
C GLU A 207 -11.13 -20.16 -7.74
N LYS A 208 -11.92 -20.53 -6.72
CA LYS A 208 -13.09 -19.74 -6.31
C LYS A 208 -12.69 -18.37 -5.73
N SER A 209 -11.63 -18.33 -4.92
CA SER A 209 -11.13 -17.07 -4.35
C SER A 209 -10.58 -16.14 -5.41
N VAL A 210 -9.94 -16.67 -6.44
CA VAL A 210 -9.38 -15.91 -7.57
C VAL A 210 -10.47 -15.23 -8.41
N CYS A 211 -11.66 -15.80 -8.49
CA CYS A 211 -12.81 -15.21 -9.22
C CYS A 211 -13.38 -13.95 -8.54
N ILE A 212 -13.08 -13.70 -7.26
CA ILE A 212 -13.57 -12.54 -6.54
C ILE A 212 -12.84 -11.29 -7.01
N THR A 213 -13.56 -10.36 -7.62
CA THR A 213 -13.03 -9.06 -8.04
C THR A 213 -13.38 -7.98 -7.03
N ASN A 214 -12.38 -7.52 -6.28
CA ASN A 214 -12.50 -6.34 -5.43
C ASN A 214 -12.14 -5.11 -6.27
N ASN A 215 -12.93 -4.06 -6.22
CA ASN A 215 -12.70 -2.77 -6.89
C ASN A 215 -12.86 -2.75 -8.42
N GLN A 216 -14.08 -2.63 -8.90
CA GLN A 216 -14.34 -2.31 -10.31
C GLN A 216 -13.88 -0.86 -10.64
N ARG A 217 -13.22 -0.68 -11.80
CA ARG A 217 -12.91 0.66 -12.34
C ARG A 217 -14.21 1.43 -12.59
N HIS A 218 -14.37 2.58 -11.96
CA HIS A 218 -15.48 3.48 -12.27
C HIS A 218 -15.38 3.99 -13.72
N ARG A 219 -16.54 4.13 -14.39
CA ARG A 219 -16.61 4.69 -15.74
C ARG A 219 -16.16 6.15 -15.75
N LYS A 220 -15.49 6.59 -16.83
CA LYS A 220 -14.96 7.97 -16.97
C LYS A 220 -16.03 9.07 -16.72
N GLY A 221 -17.30 8.79 -17.04
CA GLY A 221 -18.40 9.73 -16.81
C GLY A 221 -18.72 9.96 -15.33
N THR A 222 -18.73 8.88 -14.53
CA THR A 222 -18.97 8.98 -13.07
C THR A 222 -17.89 9.78 -12.37
N MET A 223 -16.64 9.71 -12.84
CA MET A 223 -15.52 10.47 -12.28
C MET A 223 -15.63 11.98 -12.54
N ARG A 224 -16.13 12.38 -13.71
CA ARG A 224 -16.37 13.80 -14.01
C ARG A 224 -17.47 14.37 -13.10
N LEU A 225 -18.56 13.63 -12.94
CA LEU A 225 -19.65 14.01 -12.05
C LEU A 225 -19.16 14.09 -10.58
N ALA A 226 -18.47 13.06 -10.11
CA ALA A 226 -17.90 13.05 -8.76
C ALA A 226 -17.01 14.27 -8.50
N LYS A 227 -16.16 14.63 -9.47
CA LYS A 227 -15.31 15.82 -9.36
C LYS A 227 -16.11 17.12 -9.23
N VAL A 228 -17.21 17.26 -9.98
CA VAL A 228 -18.09 18.45 -9.87
C VAL A 228 -18.77 18.47 -8.50
N LEU A 229 -19.32 17.36 -8.06
CA LEU A 229 -19.99 17.26 -6.75
C LEU A 229 -19.00 17.49 -5.58
N ASN A 230 -17.73 17.15 -5.75
CA ASN A 230 -16.70 17.42 -4.74
C ASN A 230 -16.47 18.92 -4.46
N PHE A 231 -16.88 19.85 -5.36
CA PHE A 231 -16.85 21.28 -5.06
C PHE A 231 -17.90 21.70 -4.03
N PHE A 232 -18.93 20.88 -3.83
CA PHE A 232 -20.06 21.14 -2.94
C PHE A 232 -20.03 20.27 -1.68
N SER A 233 -19.00 19.46 -1.47
CA SER A 233 -18.85 18.61 -0.29
C SER A 233 -17.52 18.81 0.37
N VAL A 234 -17.46 18.84 1.71
CA VAL A 234 -16.21 18.75 2.47
C VAL A 234 -16.00 17.29 2.84
N ARG A 235 -15.19 16.57 2.06
CA ARG A 235 -14.60 15.30 2.47
C ARG A 235 -13.18 15.54 2.96
N ASN A 236 -12.64 14.61 3.74
CA ASN A 236 -11.36 14.64 4.46
C ASN A 236 -10.09 14.92 3.63
N HIS A 237 -10.18 15.72 2.58
CA HIS A 237 -9.01 16.16 1.82
C HIS A 237 -8.62 17.58 2.19
N VAL A 238 -7.48 17.72 2.84
CA VAL A 238 -6.86 18.99 3.21
C VAL A 238 -6.59 19.87 1.97
N PHE A 239 -6.39 19.23 0.81
CA PHE A 239 -6.01 19.89 -0.45
C PHE A 239 -7.16 19.87 -1.46
N LYS A 240 -8.18 20.68 -1.26
CA LYS A 240 -9.23 20.89 -2.26
C LYS A 240 -9.74 22.32 -2.24
N ARG A 241 -10.31 22.74 -3.38
CA ARG A 241 -11.16 23.92 -3.44
C ARG A 241 -12.61 23.48 -3.35
N TYR A 242 -13.39 24.12 -2.52
CA TYR A 242 -14.84 23.96 -2.47
C TYR A 242 -15.52 25.34 -2.58
N ILE A 243 -16.73 25.37 -3.12
CA ILE A 243 -17.52 26.59 -3.28
C ILE A 243 -18.49 26.72 -2.11
N LEU A 244 -19.15 25.63 -1.74
CA LEU A 244 -20.09 25.53 -0.64
C LEU A 244 -19.84 24.21 0.10
N ASN A 245 -20.14 24.19 1.39
CA ASN A 245 -20.18 22.97 2.17
C ASN A 245 -21.64 22.55 2.36
N ILE A 246 -22.11 21.59 1.57
CA ILE A 246 -23.42 20.99 1.75
C ILE A 246 -23.23 19.73 2.61
N PRO A 247 -23.70 19.72 3.86
CA PRO A 247 -23.60 18.54 4.73
C PRO A 247 -24.33 17.36 4.06
N PHE A 248 -23.74 16.18 4.18
CA PHE A 248 -24.32 14.91 3.68
C PHE A 248 -24.38 14.74 2.16
N LEU A 249 -23.83 15.63 1.34
CA LEU A 249 -23.66 15.39 -0.08
C LEU A 249 -22.51 14.40 -0.30
N PHE A 250 -22.83 13.11 -0.32
CA PHE A 250 -21.86 12.02 -0.57
C PHE A 250 -22.04 11.47 -1.99
N VAL A 251 -20.92 11.29 -2.70
CA VAL A 251 -20.85 10.60 -3.98
C VAL A 251 -20.07 9.30 -3.80
#